data_274430d2763cd941788cab22751ef556
#
_entry.id   274430d2763cd941788cab22751ef556
#
_cell.length_a   1.000
_cell.length_b   1.000
_cell.length_c   1.000
_cell.angle_alpha   90.00
_cell.angle_beta   90.00
_cell.angle_gamma   90.00
#
_symmetry.space_group_name_H-M   'P 1'
#
loop_
_entity.id
_entity.type
_entity.pdbx_description
1 polymer ?
#
loop_
_entity_poly.entity_id
_entity_poly.type
_entity_poly.pdbx_seq_one_letter_code
_entity_poly.pdbx_strand_id
1 'polypeptide(L)'
;MNEIDTNTTETKGTGIGRYFAGKTIPQIIFGSAAWACILGYVLFSIGQILMYVILRVIGGAAGFSSDVWNTALIYLTFFGVWIMFFLNALLKKNRPLLKAYGTGLRGNRIPELLIGILVGFLMNGVLILFAIMHGDIHLYFDRFSIGAFLFLFVSVFIQSAAEEIMCRGFIYHRILRTYRGQYLAAALINGIFFGLIHITNNGATPIAIIDIMICGIEYSALVYYFDSVWMAMGMHAGWNFTQSILAGLPNSGNVFPYSIFRLDAATVSSTTWDSASRARSRQSS
;
A
#
# COMPACT_ATOMS: atom_id res chain seq x y z
N MET A 1 9.99 -59.54 29.08
CA MET A 1 11.10 -58.58 29.31
C MET A 1 11.08 -57.67 28.07
N ASN A 2 10.29 -56.64 28.12
CA ASN A 2 10.10 -55.72 27.00
C ASN A 2 10.93 -54.47 27.27
N GLU A 3 11.90 -54.19 26.43
CA GLU A 3 12.67 -52.97 26.41
C GLU A 3 11.74 -51.81 26.02
N ILE A 4 11.64 -50.85 26.94
CA ILE A 4 10.97 -49.57 26.73
C ILE A 4 11.97 -48.69 26.00
N ASP A 5 11.65 -48.41 24.71
CA ASP A 5 12.38 -47.47 23.89
C ASP A 5 12.10 -46.03 24.38
N THR A 6 13.02 -45.49 25.17
CA THR A 6 13.00 -44.12 25.70
C THR A 6 13.90 -43.24 24.89
N ASN A 7 13.47 -42.85 23.67
CA ASN A 7 14.13 -41.74 22.96
C ASN A 7 13.22 -41.04 21.93
N THR A 8 12.27 -40.27 22.45
CA THR A 8 11.72 -39.13 21.68
C THR A 8 11.42 -37.97 22.61
N THR A 9 12.46 -37.28 23.07
CA THR A 9 12.34 -35.92 23.54
C THR A 9 12.08 -35.05 22.33
N GLU A 10 10.85 -35.01 21.85
CA GLU A 10 10.39 -33.92 20.98
C GLU A 10 10.49 -32.62 21.76
N THR A 11 11.59 -31.89 21.55
CA THR A 11 11.70 -30.50 21.95
C THR A 11 10.55 -29.72 21.28
N LYS A 12 9.47 -29.48 22.02
CA LYS A 12 8.42 -28.52 21.68
C LYS A 12 9.02 -27.11 21.69
N GLY A 13 9.94 -26.83 20.76
CA GLY A 13 10.47 -25.50 20.54
C GLY A 13 9.37 -24.55 20.10
N THR A 14 9.40 -23.32 20.57
CA THR A 14 8.57 -22.22 20.05
C THR A 14 8.73 -22.15 18.52
N GLY A 15 7.76 -21.57 17.81
CA GLY A 15 7.80 -21.44 16.35
C GLY A 15 9.11 -20.83 15.83
N ILE A 16 9.73 -19.95 16.61
CA ILE A 16 11.04 -19.33 16.34
C ILE A 16 12.17 -20.37 16.43
N GLY A 17 12.23 -21.17 17.50
CA GLY A 17 13.27 -22.22 17.66
C GLY A 17 13.21 -23.26 16.53
N ARG A 18 12.03 -23.67 16.10
CA ARG A 18 11.86 -24.56 14.95
C ARG A 18 12.30 -23.92 13.62
N TYR A 19 12.20 -22.59 13.49
CA TYR A 19 12.67 -21.90 12.30
C TYR A 19 14.18 -22.00 12.11
N PHE A 20 14.95 -21.90 13.20
CA PHE A 20 16.43 -21.94 13.15
C PHE A 20 17.00 -23.36 13.08
N ALA A 21 16.23 -24.37 13.51
CA ALA A 21 16.70 -25.74 13.57
C ALA A 21 17.13 -26.28 12.18
N GLY A 22 18.37 -26.72 12.07
CA GLY A 22 18.93 -27.35 10.85
C GLY A 22 19.17 -26.38 9.68
N LYS A 23 19.13 -25.06 9.88
CA LYS A 23 19.40 -24.07 8.84
C LYS A 23 20.79 -23.48 8.94
N THR A 24 21.41 -23.23 7.79
CA THR A 24 22.67 -22.46 7.71
C THR A 24 22.39 -20.95 7.89
N ILE A 25 23.42 -20.18 8.29
CA ILE A 25 23.32 -18.72 8.45
C ILE A 25 22.74 -18.02 7.18
N PRO A 26 23.20 -18.30 5.95
CA PRO A 26 22.58 -17.74 4.77
C PRO A 26 21.08 -18.09 4.62
N GLN A 27 20.68 -19.32 4.93
CA GLN A 27 19.27 -19.73 4.88
C GLN A 27 18.42 -18.98 5.90
N ILE A 28 18.99 -18.67 7.09
CA ILE A 28 18.33 -17.88 8.11
C ILE A 28 18.15 -16.44 7.63
N ILE A 29 19.21 -15.80 7.15
CA ILE A 29 19.17 -14.39 6.68
C ILE A 29 18.19 -14.23 5.53
N PHE A 30 18.40 -14.98 4.43
CA PHE A 30 17.60 -14.85 3.21
C PHE A 30 16.16 -15.38 3.34
N GLY A 31 15.88 -16.17 4.38
CA GLY A 31 14.55 -16.62 4.72
C GLY A 31 13.83 -15.73 5.74
N SER A 32 14.49 -14.73 6.32
CA SER A 32 13.92 -13.91 7.39
C SER A 32 12.83 -12.95 6.89
N ALA A 33 11.99 -12.48 7.83
CA ALA A 33 11.01 -11.43 7.56
C ALA A 33 11.70 -10.11 7.13
N ALA A 34 12.82 -9.78 7.78
CA ALA A 34 13.62 -8.60 7.42
C ALA A 34 14.07 -8.64 5.96
N TRP A 35 14.57 -9.80 5.50
CA TRP A 35 14.95 -9.95 4.10
C TRP A 35 13.76 -9.84 3.14
N ALA A 36 12.59 -10.35 3.53
CA ALA A 36 11.38 -10.20 2.74
C ALA A 36 11.00 -8.71 2.56
N CYS A 37 11.10 -7.92 3.64
CA CYS A 37 10.86 -6.48 3.61
C CYS A 37 11.90 -5.74 2.77
N ILE A 38 13.20 -6.02 2.96
CA ILE A 38 14.29 -5.40 2.19
C ILE A 38 14.13 -5.71 0.70
N LEU A 39 13.96 -6.98 0.33
CA LEU A 39 13.79 -7.36 -1.07
C LEU A 39 12.52 -6.76 -1.67
N GLY A 40 11.42 -6.74 -0.91
CA GLY A 40 10.17 -6.10 -1.33
C GLY A 40 10.38 -4.63 -1.65
N TYR A 41 11.04 -3.89 -0.75
CA TYR A 41 11.31 -2.46 -0.94
C TYR A 41 12.27 -2.19 -2.10
N VAL A 42 13.31 -3.01 -2.28
CA VAL A 42 14.25 -2.88 -3.41
C VAL A 42 13.52 -3.09 -4.75
N LEU A 43 12.71 -4.14 -4.88
CA LEU A 43 11.92 -4.38 -6.10
C LEU A 43 10.94 -3.24 -6.38
N PHE A 44 10.28 -2.75 -5.33
CA PHE A 44 9.37 -1.61 -5.38
C PHE A 44 10.08 -0.36 -5.89
N SER A 45 11.20 0.01 -5.28
CA SER A 45 11.96 1.22 -5.63
C SER A 45 12.52 1.16 -7.06
N ILE A 46 13.08 0.03 -7.47
CA ILE A 46 13.59 -0.15 -8.83
C ILE A 46 12.44 -0.01 -9.85
N GLY A 47 11.31 -0.69 -9.62
CA GLY A 47 10.15 -0.62 -10.50
C GLY A 47 9.62 0.80 -10.66
N GLN A 48 9.46 1.51 -9.55
CA GLN A 48 8.96 2.89 -9.54
C GLN A 48 9.92 3.85 -10.26
N ILE A 49 11.23 3.77 -9.98
CA ILE A 49 12.24 4.65 -10.60
C ILE A 49 12.30 4.42 -12.11
N LEU A 50 12.36 3.16 -12.56
CA LEU A 50 12.41 2.84 -13.99
C LEU A 50 11.16 3.35 -14.71
N MET A 51 9.97 3.14 -14.14
CA MET A 51 8.73 3.61 -14.75
C MET A 51 8.63 5.14 -14.72
N TYR A 52 9.10 5.80 -13.67
CA TYR A 52 9.19 7.26 -13.63
C TYR A 52 10.00 7.82 -14.80
N VAL A 53 11.21 7.27 -15.06
CA VAL A 53 12.04 7.68 -16.18
C VAL A 53 11.34 7.47 -17.53
N ILE A 54 10.73 6.29 -17.73
CA ILE A 54 9.99 5.97 -18.97
C ILE A 54 8.84 6.95 -19.19
N LEU A 55 8.01 7.18 -18.19
CA LEU A 55 6.84 8.06 -18.30
C LEU A 55 7.24 9.54 -18.48
N ARG A 56 8.35 9.97 -17.89
CA ARG A 56 8.89 11.32 -18.11
C ARG A 56 9.39 11.51 -19.55
N VAL A 57 10.06 10.52 -20.10
CA VAL A 57 10.54 10.57 -21.50
C VAL A 57 9.33 10.57 -22.45
N ILE A 58 8.36 9.66 -22.27
CA ILE A 58 7.18 9.58 -23.12
C ILE A 58 6.34 10.86 -23.01
N GLY A 59 6.04 11.30 -21.79
CA GLY A 59 5.24 12.50 -21.54
C GLY A 59 5.89 13.76 -22.06
N GLY A 60 7.20 13.89 -21.92
CA GLY A 60 7.98 15.00 -22.48
C GLY A 60 7.97 15.00 -24.01
N ALA A 61 8.18 13.85 -24.66
CA ALA A 61 8.13 13.71 -26.10
C ALA A 61 6.70 13.98 -26.67
N ALA A 62 5.65 13.63 -25.92
CA ALA A 62 4.25 13.87 -26.30
C ALA A 62 3.75 15.28 -25.93
N GLY A 63 4.54 16.10 -25.22
CA GLY A 63 4.15 17.43 -24.76
C GLY A 63 3.06 17.42 -23.67
N PHE A 64 2.94 16.35 -22.90
CA PHE A 64 1.93 16.24 -21.82
C PHE A 64 2.31 17.12 -20.62
N SER A 65 1.49 18.15 -20.34
CA SER A 65 1.73 19.13 -19.27
C SER A 65 0.50 19.45 -18.43
N SER A 66 -0.66 18.80 -18.69
CA SER A 66 -1.89 19.09 -17.97
C SER A 66 -1.83 18.66 -16.51
N ASP A 67 -2.62 19.31 -15.63
CA ASP A 67 -2.78 18.94 -14.22
C ASP A 67 -3.19 17.46 -14.06
N VAL A 68 -4.06 16.98 -14.96
CA VAL A 68 -4.50 15.57 -14.98
C VAL A 68 -3.32 14.64 -15.23
N TRP A 69 -2.49 14.96 -16.24
CA TRP A 69 -1.29 14.17 -16.54
C TRP A 69 -0.28 14.20 -15.39
N ASN A 70 0.01 15.40 -14.86
CA ASN A 70 0.96 15.56 -13.77
C ASN A 70 0.51 14.81 -12.50
N THR A 71 -0.80 14.79 -12.23
CA THR A 71 -1.39 13.98 -11.15
C THR A 71 -1.27 12.49 -11.47
N ALA A 72 -1.65 12.06 -12.65
CA ALA A 72 -1.60 10.66 -13.07
C ALA A 72 -0.15 10.12 -13.08
N LEU A 73 0.82 10.93 -13.50
CA LEU A 73 2.23 10.55 -13.58
C LEU A 73 2.75 10.01 -12.24
N ILE A 74 2.38 10.66 -11.12
CA ILE A 74 2.80 10.23 -9.79
C ILE A 74 2.30 8.80 -9.50
N TYR A 75 1.05 8.52 -9.82
CA TYR A 75 0.41 7.21 -9.59
C TYR A 75 0.87 6.15 -10.60
N LEU A 76 1.00 6.51 -11.87
CA LEU A 76 1.37 5.57 -12.94
C LEU A 76 2.81 5.04 -12.83
N THR A 77 3.70 5.74 -12.11
CA THR A 77 5.05 5.23 -11.83
C THR A 77 5.02 3.86 -11.13
N PHE A 78 3.96 3.59 -10.39
CA PHE A 78 3.77 2.32 -9.68
C PHE A 78 3.44 1.13 -10.60
N PHE A 79 3.14 1.37 -11.89
CA PHE A 79 3.02 0.27 -12.85
C PHE A 79 4.33 -0.50 -13.01
N GLY A 80 5.48 0.16 -12.86
CA GLY A 80 6.78 -0.52 -12.81
C GLY A 80 6.92 -1.49 -11.63
N VAL A 81 6.28 -1.20 -10.51
CA VAL A 81 6.23 -2.09 -9.35
C VAL A 81 5.50 -3.39 -9.71
N TRP A 82 4.35 -3.29 -10.38
CA TRP A 82 3.63 -4.46 -10.89
C TRP A 82 4.54 -5.35 -11.74
N ILE A 83 5.25 -4.75 -12.70
CA ILE A 83 6.17 -5.48 -13.58
C ILE A 83 7.23 -6.21 -12.75
N MET A 84 7.88 -5.52 -11.80
CA MET A 84 8.95 -6.11 -10.98
C MET A 84 8.46 -7.29 -10.14
N PHE A 85 7.26 -7.19 -9.53
CA PHE A 85 6.72 -8.27 -8.72
C PHE A 85 6.23 -9.46 -9.57
N PHE A 86 5.64 -9.20 -10.74
CA PHE A 86 5.31 -10.28 -11.68
C PHE A 86 6.56 -10.99 -12.20
N LEU A 87 7.61 -10.27 -12.60
CA LEU A 87 8.89 -10.88 -13.01
C LEU A 87 9.51 -11.69 -11.87
N ASN A 88 9.49 -11.17 -10.64
CA ASN A 88 9.95 -11.92 -9.47
C ASN A 88 9.15 -13.20 -9.25
N ALA A 89 7.82 -13.16 -9.46
CA ALA A 89 6.95 -14.31 -9.29
C ALA A 89 7.12 -15.38 -10.39
N LEU A 90 7.71 -15.04 -11.54
CA LEU A 90 8.06 -16.03 -12.56
C LEU A 90 9.23 -16.94 -12.14
N LEU A 91 10.05 -16.53 -11.19
CA LEU A 91 11.10 -17.36 -10.63
C LEU A 91 10.48 -18.60 -9.97
N LYS A 92 11.01 -19.79 -10.29
CA LYS A 92 10.46 -21.11 -9.88
C LYS A 92 10.08 -21.16 -8.39
N LYS A 93 10.95 -20.65 -7.50
CA LYS A 93 10.72 -20.61 -6.04
C LYS A 93 9.61 -19.65 -5.58
N ASN A 94 9.28 -18.65 -6.39
CA ASN A 94 8.33 -17.59 -6.08
C ASN A 94 6.98 -17.75 -6.80
N ARG A 95 6.85 -18.72 -7.73
CA ARG A 95 5.60 -19.00 -8.47
C ARG A 95 4.34 -19.10 -7.60
N PRO A 96 4.39 -19.64 -6.36
CA PRO A 96 3.21 -19.66 -5.50
C PRO A 96 2.65 -18.26 -5.19
N LEU A 97 3.45 -17.19 -5.29
CA LEU A 97 3.00 -15.79 -5.09
C LEU A 97 2.03 -15.32 -6.20
N LEU A 98 2.12 -15.90 -7.40
CA LEU A 98 1.14 -15.64 -8.48
C LEU A 98 -0.30 -15.92 -8.04
N LYS A 99 -0.50 -16.91 -7.14
CA LYS A 99 -1.82 -17.19 -6.58
C LYS A 99 -2.35 -16.02 -5.75
N ALA A 100 -1.47 -15.33 -5.01
CA ALA A 100 -1.85 -14.17 -4.22
C ALA A 100 -2.15 -12.94 -5.10
N TYR A 101 -1.39 -12.75 -6.19
CA TYR A 101 -1.61 -11.60 -7.09
C TYR A 101 -2.83 -11.78 -8.00
N GLY A 102 -3.05 -13.00 -8.50
CA GLY A 102 -4.15 -13.35 -9.41
C GLY A 102 -5.37 -13.93 -8.68
N THR A 103 -6.08 -14.79 -9.38
CA THR A 103 -7.34 -15.42 -8.93
C THR A 103 -7.13 -16.69 -8.09
N GLY A 104 -5.93 -16.93 -7.58
CA GLY A 104 -5.60 -18.16 -6.85
C GLY A 104 -6.03 -18.17 -5.38
N LEU A 105 -6.34 -17.02 -4.79
CA LEU A 105 -7.00 -16.90 -3.50
C LEU A 105 -8.53 -16.91 -3.70
N ARG A 106 -9.27 -17.47 -2.74
CA ARG A 106 -10.73 -17.63 -2.87
C ARG A 106 -11.48 -16.30 -2.98
N GLY A 107 -11.00 -15.28 -2.26
CA GLY A 107 -11.58 -13.95 -2.25
C GLY A 107 -11.01 -13.01 -3.31
N ASN A 108 -10.07 -13.44 -4.16
CA ASN A 108 -9.59 -12.62 -5.26
C ASN A 108 -10.59 -12.67 -6.44
N ARG A 109 -11.73 -12.02 -6.28
CA ARG A 109 -12.83 -11.94 -7.25
C ARG A 109 -13.31 -10.49 -7.39
N ILE A 110 -13.98 -10.21 -8.47
CA ILE A 110 -14.50 -8.86 -8.78
C ILE A 110 -15.43 -8.30 -7.68
N PRO A 111 -16.38 -9.09 -7.11
CA PRO A 111 -17.23 -8.57 -6.02
C PRO A 111 -16.41 -8.08 -4.82
N GLU A 112 -15.42 -8.82 -4.36
CA GLU A 112 -14.58 -8.45 -3.23
C GLU A 112 -13.74 -7.19 -3.53
N LEU A 113 -13.25 -7.05 -4.76
CA LEU A 113 -12.59 -5.83 -5.22
C LEU A 113 -13.52 -4.62 -5.14
N LEU A 114 -14.75 -4.75 -5.69
CA LEU A 114 -15.74 -3.68 -5.71
C LEU A 114 -16.23 -3.32 -4.29
N ILE A 115 -16.44 -4.32 -3.43
CA ILE A 115 -16.77 -4.09 -2.02
C ILE A 115 -15.63 -3.35 -1.34
N GLY A 116 -14.39 -3.75 -1.57
CA GLY A 116 -13.23 -3.03 -1.05
C GLY A 116 -13.23 -1.57 -1.48
N ILE A 117 -13.38 -1.28 -2.76
CA ILE A 117 -13.46 0.11 -3.29
C ILE A 117 -14.56 0.90 -2.58
N LEU A 118 -15.76 0.33 -2.46
CA LEU A 118 -16.89 0.99 -1.80
C LEU A 118 -16.58 1.25 -0.32
N VAL A 119 -16.05 0.29 0.40
CA VAL A 119 -15.70 0.44 1.82
C VAL A 119 -14.65 1.52 2.01
N GLY A 120 -13.55 1.50 1.24
CA GLY A 120 -12.52 2.54 1.32
C GLY A 120 -13.04 3.95 1.00
N PHE A 121 -13.88 4.05 -0.02
CA PHE A 121 -14.58 5.30 -0.36
C PHE A 121 -15.46 5.80 0.79
N LEU A 122 -16.29 4.93 1.36
CA LEU A 122 -17.21 5.31 2.43
C LEU A 122 -16.45 5.67 3.72
N MET A 123 -15.46 4.90 4.12
CA MET A 123 -14.68 5.17 5.33
C MET A 123 -13.99 6.54 5.26
N ASN A 124 -13.26 6.81 4.19
CA ASN A 124 -12.60 8.11 4.02
C ASN A 124 -13.62 9.24 3.84
N GLY A 125 -14.69 9.02 3.06
CA GLY A 125 -15.76 9.99 2.86
C GLY A 125 -16.46 10.39 4.16
N VAL A 126 -16.74 9.44 5.04
CA VAL A 126 -17.33 9.71 6.38
C VAL A 126 -16.38 10.55 7.23
N LEU A 127 -15.08 10.24 7.25
CA LEU A 127 -14.10 11.03 8.00
C LEU A 127 -14.00 12.47 7.48
N ILE A 128 -14.00 12.64 6.15
CA ILE A 128 -14.01 13.97 5.52
C ILE A 128 -15.30 14.73 5.89
N LEU A 129 -16.44 14.07 5.85
CA LEU A 129 -17.73 14.67 6.22
C LEU A 129 -17.73 15.12 7.69
N PHE A 130 -17.21 14.30 8.62
CA PHE A 130 -17.07 14.70 10.01
C PHE A 130 -16.15 15.92 10.17
N ALA A 131 -15.01 15.95 9.48
CA ALA A 131 -14.10 17.10 9.52
C ALA A 131 -14.75 18.37 8.97
N ILE A 132 -15.57 18.27 7.92
CA ILE A 132 -16.36 19.42 7.42
C ILE A 132 -17.41 19.85 8.43
N MET A 133 -18.18 18.93 9.00
CA MET A 133 -19.22 19.24 9.99
C MET A 133 -18.67 19.85 11.27
N HIS A 134 -17.48 19.44 11.68
CA HIS A 134 -16.79 20.01 12.84
C HIS A 134 -16.15 21.38 12.54
N GLY A 135 -15.98 21.71 11.26
CA GLY A 135 -15.35 22.98 10.84
C GLY A 135 -13.82 22.92 10.74
N ASP A 136 -13.23 21.73 10.80
CA ASP A 136 -11.77 21.56 10.69
C ASP A 136 -11.26 21.83 9.27
N ILE A 137 -12.09 21.54 8.26
CA ILE A 137 -11.77 21.74 6.86
C ILE A 137 -12.97 22.34 6.11
N HIS A 138 -12.66 23.17 5.11
CA HIS A 138 -13.64 23.66 4.14
C HIS A 138 -13.21 23.26 2.74
N LEU A 139 -14.14 22.65 1.98
CA LEU A 139 -13.93 22.24 0.61
C LEU A 139 -14.80 23.08 -0.33
N TYR A 140 -14.24 23.50 -1.44
CA TYR A 140 -14.99 24.13 -2.52
C TYR A 140 -14.84 23.33 -3.81
N PHE A 141 -15.87 23.35 -4.65
CA PHE A 141 -15.83 22.71 -5.97
C PHE A 141 -14.87 23.49 -6.87
N ASP A 142 -13.92 22.79 -7.50
CA ASP A 142 -12.97 23.37 -8.45
C ASP A 142 -13.32 23.00 -9.88
N ARG A 143 -13.36 21.72 -10.19
CA ARG A 143 -13.58 21.23 -11.56
C ARG A 143 -14.05 19.79 -11.59
N PHE A 144 -14.73 19.39 -12.69
CA PHE A 144 -15.07 18.00 -12.94
C PHE A 144 -14.95 17.68 -14.44
N SER A 145 -14.36 16.54 -14.74
CA SER A 145 -14.33 15.93 -16.07
C SER A 145 -14.44 14.42 -15.91
N ILE A 146 -15.39 13.79 -16.59
CA ILE A 146 -15.58 12.34 -16.51
C ILE A 146 -14.35 11.58 -17.04
N GLY A 147 -13.70 12.09 -18.09
CA GLY A 147 -12.46 11.49 -18.61
C GLY A 147 -11.32 11.53 -17.58
N ALA A 148 -11.13 12.71 -16.93
CA ALA A 148 -10.15 12.84 -15.85
C ALA A 148 -10.50 11.95 -14.66
N PHE A 149 -11.77 11.89 -14.26
CA PHE A 149 -12.25 11.04 -13.17
C PHE A 149 -11.88 9.57 -13.40
N LEU A 150 -12.25 9.02 -14.56
CA LEU A 150 -11.98 7.61 -14.87
C LEU A 150 -10.48 7.32 -15.01
N PHE A 151 -9.74 8.20 -15.68
CA PHE A 151 -8.30 8.05 -15.88
C PHE A 151 -7.53 8.10 -14.55
N LEU A 152 -7.86 9.06 -13.68
CA LEU A 152 -7.23 9.19 -12.38
C LEU A 152 -7.66 8.06 -11.41
N PHE A 153 -8.90 7.56 -11.52
CA PHE A 153 -9.32 6.39 -10.74
C PHE A 153 -8.46 5.17 -11.08
N VAL A 154 -8.24 4.89 -12.36
CA VAL A 154 -7.35 3.80 -12.79
C VAL A 154 -5.91 4.04 -12.31
N SER A 155 -5.42 5.28 -12.40
CA SER A 155 -4.06 5.63 -11.97
C SER A 155 -3.86 5.41 -10.46
N VAL A 156 -4.81 5.87 -9.63
CA VAL A 156 -4.79 5.65 -8.17
C VAL A 156 -4.90 4.16 -7.85
N PHE A 157 -5.76 3.42 -8.58
CA PHE A 157 -5.87 1.97 -8.40
C PHE A 157 -4.53 1.27 -8.68
N ILE A 158 -3.82 1.64 -9.75
CA ILE A 158 -2.50 1.09 -10.08
C ILE A 158 -1.52 1.29 -8.92
N GLN A 159 -1.47 2.47 -8.34
CA GLN A 159 -0.60 2.77 -7.19
C GLN A 159 -0.99 1.97 -5.95
N SER A 160 -2.25 2.08 -5.50
CA SER A 160 -2.71 1.43 -4.29
C SER A 160 -2.55 -0.10 -4.37
N ALA A 161 -2.91 -0.68 -5.51
CA ALA A 161 -2.76 -2.11 -5.72
C ALA A 161 -1.29 -2.55 -5.83
N ALA A 162 -0.37 -1.70 -6.32
CA ALA A 162 1.07 -2.00 -6.32
C ALA A 162 1.63 -2.13 -4.91
N GLU A 163 1.22 -1.26 -4.00
CA GLU A 163 1.60 -1.34 -2.59
C GLU A 163 1.03 -2.61 -1.94
N GLU A 164 -0.21 -2.99 -2.27
CA GLU A 164 -0.81 -4.23 -1.77
C GLU A 164 -0.12 -5.49 -2.34
N ILE A 165 0.31 -5.47 -3.61
CA ILE A 165 1.12 -6.54 -4.20
C ILE A 165 2.43 -6.72 -3.43
N MET A 166 3.13 -5.63 -3.12
CA MET A 166 4.35 -5.68 -2.33
C MET A 166 4.07 -6.20 -0.91
N CYS A 167 3.17 -5.53 -0.20
CA CYS A 167 2.98 -5.76 1.22
C CYS A 167 2.21 -7.06 1.49
N ARG A 168 1.03 -7.23 0.89
CA ARG A 168 0.12 -8.35 1.19
C ARG A 168 0.36 -9.53 0.25
N GLY A 169 0.64 -9.25 -1.00
CA GLY A 169 0.96 -10.27 -1.99
C GLY A 169 2.33 -10.93 -1.76
N PHE A 170 3.37 -10.14 -1.54
CA PHE A 170 4.75 -10.64 -1.43
C PHE A 170 5.21 -10.81 0.01
N ILE A 171 5.31 -9.73 0.79
CA ILE A 171 5.92 -9.74 2.13
C ILE A 171 5.10 -10.62 3.08
N TYR A 172 3.81 -10.35 3.22
CA TYR A 172 2.91 -11.08 4.11
C TYR A 172 2.89 -12.59 3.82
N HIS A 173 2.67 -12.99 2.56
CA HIS A 173 2.65 -14.40 2.20
C HIS A 173 4.02 -15.07 2.34
N ARG A 174 5.11 -14.33 2.14
CA ARG A 174 6.45 -14.86 2.36
C ARG A 174 6.72 -15.09 3.85
N ILE A 175 6.29 -14.19 4.73
CA ILE A 175 6.37 -14.35 6.18
C ILE A 175 5.53 -15.55 6.63
N LEU A 176 4.30 -15.70 6.16
CA LEU A 176 3.44 -16.84 6.49
C LEU A 176 4.09 -18.18 6.13
N ARG A 177 4.70 -18.28 4.95
CA ARG A 177 5.40 -19.50 4.54
C ARG A 177 6.64 -19.80 5.40
N THR A 178 7.36 -18.74 5.79
CA THR A 178 8.58 -18.87 6.60
C THR A 178 8.26 -19.28 8.02
N TYR A 179 7.25 -18.67 8.63
CA TYR A 179 6.89 -18.85 10.04
C TYR A 179 5.65 -19.73 10.23
N ARG A 180 5.31 -20.56 9.25
CA ARG A 180 4.28 -21.61 9.32
C ARG A 180 2.91 -21.10 9.84
N GLY A 181 2.38 -20.08 9.21
CA GLY A 181 1.01 -19.61 9.50
C GLY A 181 0.88 -18.71 10.73
N GLN A 182 1.95 -18.06 11.16
CA GLN A 182 1.91 -17.04 12.21
C GLN A 182 1.25 -15.76 11.68
N TYR A 183 -0.10 -15.77 11.53
CA TYR A 183 -0.85 -14.68 10.89
C TYR A 183 -0.70 -13.35 11.62
N LEU A 184 -0.78 -13.36 12.96
CA LEU A 184 -0.63 -12.13 13.74
C LEU A 184 0.76 -11.52 13.57
N ALA A 185 1.82 -12.33 13.66
CA ALA A 185 3.17 -11.86 13.44
C ALA A 185 3.37 -11.30 12.02
N ALA A 186 2.79 -11.97 11.01
CA ALA A 186 2.85 -11.49 9.62
C ALA A 186 2.13 -10.15 9.47
N ALA A 187 0.95 -9.97 10.08
CA ALA A 187 0.20 -8.72 10.03
C ALA A 187 0.93 -7.58 10.74
N LEU A 188 1.47 -7.82 11.94
CA LEU A 188 2.22 -6.83 12.71
C LEU A 188 3.49 -6.39 11.99
N ILE A 189 4.31 -7.35 11.51
CA ILE A 189 5.55 -7.03 10.78
C ILE A 189 5.21 -6.24 9.51
N ASN A 190 4.15 -6.64 8.79
CA ASN A 190 3.73 -5.97 7.57
C ASN A 190 3.21 -4.55 7.85
N GLY A 191 2.41 -4.36 8.90
CA GLY A 191 1.91 -3.04 9.30
C GLY A 191 3.03 -2.11 9.74
N ILE A 192 3.95 -2.58 10.58
CA ILE A 192 5.14 -1.80 10.98
C ILE A 192 5.96 -1.41 9.76
N PHE A 193 6.24 -2.36 8.87
CA PHE A 193 6.98 -2.09 7.64
C PHE A 193 6.27 -1.05 6.78
N PHE A 194 4.93 -1.16 6.64
CA PHE A 194 4.13 -0.22 5.85
C PHE A 194 4.22 1.21 6.41
N GLY A 195 4.16 1.39 7.72
CA GLY A 195 4.39 2.70 8.34
C GLY A 195 5.82 3.20 8.15
N LEU A 196 6.83 2.32 8.32
CA LEU A 196 8.24 2.71 8.22
C LEU A 196 8.63 3.24 6.83
N ILE A 197 8.09 2.69 5.75
CA ILE A 197 8.37 3.20 4.39
C ILE A 197 7.75 4.57 4.11
N HIS A 198 6.86 5.05 4.99
CA HIS A 198 6.22 6.37 4.89
C HIS A 198 6.89 7.45 5.75
N ILE A 199 7.92 7.11 6.55
CA ILE A 199 8.60 8.07 7.44
C ILE A 199 9.20 9.25 6.67
N THR A 200 9.64 9.02 5.43
CA THR A 200 10.24 10.05 4.58
C THR A 200 9.22 10.89 3.81
N ASN A 201 7.93 10.64 3.96
CA ASN A 201 6.90 11.44 3.31
C ASN A 201 6.86 12.86 3.87
N ASN A 202 6.56 13.84 3.01
CA ASN A 202 6.41 15.22 3.44
C ASN A 202 5.29 15.35 4.49
N GLY A 203 5.59 16.02 5.60
CA GLY A 203 4.64 16.21 6.69
C GLY A 203 4.36 14.95 7.53
N ALA A 204 5.19 13.90 7.44
CA ALA A 204 5.08 12.73 8.29
C ALA A 204 5.24 13.10 9.76
N THR A 205 4.26 12.73 10.58
CA THR A 205 4.30 12.86 12.04
C THR A 205 4.26 11.50 12.69
N PRO A 206 4.70 11.34 13.94
CA PRO A 206 4.60 10.07 14.64
C PRO A 206 3.18 9.49 14.65
N ILE A 207 2.16 10.33 14.84
CA ILE A 207 0.74 9.92 14.82
C ILE A 207 0.36 9.41 13.43
N ALA A 208 0.69 10.14 12.36
CA ALA A 208 0.40 9.71 11.00
C ALA A 208 1.09 8.38 10.64
N ILE A 209 2.31 8.17 11.13
CA ILE A 209 3.01 6.88 10.90
C ILE A 209 2.32 5.74 11.66
N ILE A 210 1.87 5.98 12.90
CA ILE A 210 1.10 4.97 13.67
C ILE A 210 -0.22 4.65 12.95
N ASP A 211 -0.94 5.65 12.44
CA ASP A 211 -2.17 5.45 11.67
C ASP A 211 -1.91 4.59 10.42
N ILE A 212 -0.83 4.87 9.68
CA ILE A 212 -0.43 4.07 8.52
C ILE A 212 -0.06 2.62 8.93
N MET A 213 0.59 2.43 10.08
CA MET A 213 0.86 1.08 10.62
C MET A 213 -0.44 0.33 10.92
N ILE A 214 -1.44 1.00 11.51
CA ILE A 214 -2.75 0.44 11.82
C ILE A 214 -3.47 0.05 10.52
N CYS A 215 -3.52 0.94 9.52
CA CYS A 215 -4.04 0.63 8.18
C CYS A 215 -3.32 -0.58 7.56
N GLY A 216 -2.00 -0.67 7.76
CA GLY A 216 -1.20 -1.80 7.31
C GLY A 216 -1.60 -3.13 7.93
N ILE A 217 -1.94 -3.13 9.22
CA ILE A 217 -2.48 -4.30 9.95
C ILE A 217 -3.89 -4.63 9.47
N GLU A 218 -4.74 -3.62 9.30
CA GLU A 218 -6.12 -3.76 8.82
C GLU A 218 -6.17 -4.43 7.44
N TYR A 219 -5.39 -3.95 6.46
CA TYR A 219 -5.31 -4.58 5.15
C TYR A 219 -4.78 -6.03 5.22
N SER A 220 -3.88 -6.32 6.15
CA SER A 220 -3.43 -7.70 6.39
C SER A 220 -4.54 -8.58 7.00
N ALA A 221 -5.41 -8.00 7.83
CA ALA A 221 -6.58 -8.69 8.38
C ALA A 221 -7.62 -8.99 7.28
N LEU A 222 -7.81 -8.10 6.30
CA LEU A 222 -8.67 -8.40 5.13
C LEU A 222 -8.17 -9.64 4.38
N VAL A 223 -6.85 -9.75 4.18
CA VAL A 223 -6.28 -10.95 3.54
C VAL A 223 -6.52 -12.20 4.38
N TYR A 224 -6.43 -12.10 5.69
CA TYR A 224 -6.69 -13.23 6.59
C TYR A 224 -8.15 -13.69 6.58
N TYR A 225 -9.10 -12.76 6.73
CA TYR A 225 -10.52 -13.09 6.87
C TYR A 225 -11.21 -13.41 5.53
N PHE A 226 -10.86 -12.69 4.47
CA PHE A 226 -11.52 -12.81 3.17
C PHE A 226 -10.71 -13.63 2.16
N ASP A 227 -9.50 -14.08 2.52
CA ASP A 227 -8.58 -14.74 1.59
C ASP A 227 -8.42 -13.93 0.29
N SER A 228 -8.28 -12.60 0.41
CA SER A 228 -8.35 -11.67 -0.71
C SER A 228 -7.34 -10.52 -0.59
N VAL A 229 -6.35 -10.48 -1.47
CA VAL A 229 -5.52 -9.29 -1.69
C VAL A 229 -6.30 -8.23 -2.48
N TRP A 230 -7.22 -8.66 -3.36
CA TRP A 230 -8.01 -7.75 -4.18
C TRP A 230 -8.95 -6.88 -3.36
N MET A 231 -9.50 -7.40 -2.27
CA MET A 231 -10.31 -6.58 -1.35
C MET A 231 -9.47 -5.47 -0.70
N ALA A 232 -8.25 -5.78 -0.27
CA ALA A 232 -7.32 -4.78 0.25
C ALA A 232 -6.92 -3.74 -0.83
N MET A 233 -6.62 -4.19 -2.06
CA MET A 233 -6.37 -3.29 -3.21
C MET A 233 -7.54 -2.33 -3.44
N GLY A 234 -8.76 -2.85 -3.41
CA GLY A 234 -9.97 -2.06 -3.60
C GLY A 234 -10.15 -1.02 -2.48
N MET A 235 -10.04 -1.45 -1.22
CA MET A 235 -10.23 -0.57 -0.07
C MET A 235 -9.17 0.55 -0.04
N HIS A 236 -7.92 0.22 -0.30
CA HIS A 236 -6.84 1.17 -0.40
C HIS A 236 -7.06 2.18 -1.56
N ALA A 237 -7.44 1.70 -2.74
CA ALA A 237 -7.73 2.56 -3.88
C ALA A 237 -8.94 3.48 -3.64
N GLY A 238 -10.02 2.96 -3.06
CA GLY A 238 -11.21 3.75 -2.71
C GLY A 238 -10.88 4.85 -1.72
N TRP A 239 -10.10 4.53 -0.69
CA TRP A 239 -9.60 5.51 0.29
C TRP A 239 -8.77 6.61 -0.37
N ASN A 240 -7.71 6.23 -1.10
CA ASN A 240 -6.79 7.19 -1.72
C ASN A 240 -7.47 8.06 -2.77
N PHE A 241 -8.37 7.50 -3.57
CA PHE A 241 -9.12 8.24 -4.57
C PHE A 241 -10.04 9.29 -3.94
N THR A 242 -10.73 8.92 -2.87
CA THR A 242 -11.61 9.83 -2.13
C THR A 242 -10.82 10.97 -1.52
N GLN A 243 -9.69 10.68 -0.90
CA GLN A 243 -8.86 11.67 -0.24
C GLN A 243 -8.21 12.64 -1.22
N SER A 244 -7.55 12.13 -2.26
CA SER A 244 -6.70 12.94 -3.13
C SER A 244 -7.42 13.51 -4.33
N ILE A 245 -8.29 12.75 -5.00
CA ILE A 245 -8.91 13.17 -6.25
C ILE A 245 -10.30 13.79 -6.03
N LEU A 246 -11.10 13.20 -5.15
CA LEU A 246 -12.39 13.82 -4.83
C LEU A 246 -12.18 15.05 -3.94
N ALA A 247 -11.64 14.87 -2.75
CA ALA A 247 -11.58 15.94 -1.74
C ALA A 247 -10.36 16.89 -1.91
N GLY A 248 -9.34 16.52 -2.70
CA GLY A 248 -8.14 17.34 -2.88
C GLY A 248 -7.28 17.50 -1.62
N LEU A 249 -7.43 16.56 -0.69
CA LEU A 249 -6.64 16.53 0.54
C LEU A 249 -5.25 15.92 0.27
N PRO A 250 -4.23 16.29 1.04
CA PRO A 250 -2.92 15.65 0.97
C PRO A 250 -3.03 14.15 1.20
N ASN A 251 -2.28 13.38 0.41
CA ASN A 251 -2.19 11.93 0.58
C ASN A 251 -0.72 11.51 0.49
N SER A 252 -0.25 10.72 1.46
CA SER A 252 1.16 10.30 1.57
C SER A 252 2.15 11.45 1.43
N GLY A 253 1.81 12.64 1.96
CA GLY A 253 2.63 13.85 1.90
C GLY A 253 2.60 14.60 0.56
N ASN A 254 1.79 14.17 -0.40
CA ASN A 254 1.64 14.82 -1.70
C ASN A 254 0.32 15.59 -1.79
N VAL A 255 0.40 16.76 -2.41
CA VAL A 255 -0.76 17.54 -2.87
C VAL A 255 -0.79 17.47 -4.39
N PHE A 256 -1.93 17.08 -4.95
CA PHE A 256 -2.04 16.79 -6.37
C PHE A 256 -2.52 18.01 -7.18
N PRO A 257 -2.01 18.22 -8.40
CA PRO A 257 -2.42 19.35 -9.24
C PRO A 257 -3.90 19.31 -9.64
N TYR A 258 -4.49 18.10 -9.79
CA TYR A 258 -5.90 17.93 -10.12
C TYR A 258 -6.65 17.29 -8.95
N SER A 259 -7.78 17.91 -8.60
CA SER A 259 -8.82 17.33 -7.74
C SER A 259 -10.18 17.93 -8.12
N ILE A 260 -11.27 17.28 -7.70
CA ILE A 260 -12.65 17.74 -7.97
C ILE A 260 -13.02 18.85 -6.99
N PHE A 261 -12.74 18.63 -5.71
CA PHE A 261 -12.84 19.65 -4.67
C PHE A 261 -11.44 20.07 -4.23
N ARG A 262 -11.33 21.25 -3.67
CA ARG A 262 -10.10 21.79 -3.09
C ARG A 262 -10.30 22.20 -1.66
N LEU A 263 -9.24 22.01 -0.86
CA LEU A 263 -9.15 22.49 0.50
C LEU A 263 -8.96 24.01 0.50
N ASP A 264 -9.81 24.74 1.25
CA ASP A 264 -9.60 26.14 1.51
C ASP A 264 -8.50 26.30 2.58
N ALA A 265 -7.38 26.90 2.21
CA ALA A 265 -6.23 27.06 3.07
C ALA A 265 -6.43 28.11 4.21
N ALA A 266 -7.48 28.91 4.13
CA ALA A 266 -7.73 29.98 5.12
C ALA A 266 -8.18 29.46 6.49
N THR A 267 -8.61 28.21 6.59
CA THR A 267 -9.24 27.63 7.78
C THR A 267 -8.45 26.56 8.50
N VAL A 268 -7.25 26.23 8.04
CA VAL A 268 -6.44 25.16 8.65
C VAL A 268 -5.77 25.67 9.92
N SER A 269 -6.44 25.56 11.07
CA SER A 269 -5.80 25.74 12.37
C SER A 269 -4.98 24.50 12.74
N SER A 270 -3.68 24.69 12.95
CA SER A 270 -2.72 23.88 13.76
C SER A 270 -2.77 22.32 13.74
N THR A 271 -3.48 21.68 12.82
CA THR A 271 -3.43 20.22 12.66
C THR A 271 -2.32 19.81 11.70
N THR A 272 -1.99 18.50 11.64
CA THR A 272 -0.97 17.90 10.77
C THR A 272 -1.05 18.26 9.27
N TRP A 273 -2.11 18.94 8.87
CA TRP A 273 -2.39 19.45 7.51
C TRP A 273 -1.70 20.78 7.19
N ASP A 274 -1.25 21.51 8.21
CA ASP A 274 -0.76 22.89 8.12
C ASP A 274 0.51 23.05 7.24
N SER A 275 1.37 22.02 7.19
CA SER A 275 2.59 22.04 6.38
C SER A 275 2.32 21.88 4.88
N ALA A 276 1.30 21.12 4.50
CA ALA A 276 0.96 20.87 3.09
C ALA A 276 0.19 22.03 2.47
N SER A 277 -0.66 22.73 3.25
CA SER A 277 -1.38 23.92 2.79
C SER A 277 -0.43 25.12 2.57
N ARG A 278 0.59 25.29 3.42
CA ARG A 278 1.63 26.32 3.25
C ARG A 278 2.53 26.08 2.03
N ALA A 279 2.74 24.85 1.62
CA ALA A 279 3.50 24.54 0.41
C ALA A 279 2.76 24.98 -0.88
N ARG A 280 1.42 24.95 -0.90
CA ARG A 280 0.61 25.42 -2.04
C ARG A 280 0.61 26.94 -2.20
N SER A 281 0.52 27.70 -1.10
CA SER A 281 0.50 29.16 -1.18
C SER A 281 1.81 29.75 -1.70
N ARG A 282 2.92 29.02 -1.58
CA ARG A 282 4.23 29.42 -2.11
C ARG A 282 4.46 29.06 -3.59
N GLN A 283 3.62 28.20 -4.18
CA GLN A 283 3.70 27.85 -5.61
C GLN A 283 2.76 28.69 -6.49
N SER A 284 1.85 29.45 -5.89
CA SER A 284 0.91 30.34 -6.59
C SER A 284 1.30 31.82 -6.54
N SER A 285 2.41 32.14 -5.90
CA SER A 285 3.07 33.46 -5.93
C SER A 285 4.38 33.37 -6.74
#